data_e1b6641729860af947ec09138659a593
#
_entry.id   e1b6641729860af947ec09138659a593
#
_cell.length_a   1.000
_cell.length_b   1.000
_cell.length_c   1.000
_cell.angle_alpha   90.00
_cell.angle_beta   90.00
_cell.angle_gamma   90.00
#
_symmetry.space_group_name_H-M   'P 1'
#
loop_
_entity.id
_entity.type
_entity.pdbx_description
1 polymer ?
#
loop_
_entity_poly.entity_id
_entity_poly.type
_entity_poly.pdbx_seq_one_letter_code
_entity_poly.pdbx_strand_id
1 'polypeptide(L)'
;MAVSLVNDLTDGARQGRPYTAPRGDRLPLAVHDALPPAPDRAAVEPEHAIQLARAAQRMRAVFEAVDSGRTDQAAELVNVMLRTTGARPQLDRVDGEPWQVHFHGADDSLSVGWSAGCATALALAIGSNLAGRLGVCTAPRCDRVYVDNSRNAVRHFCSDACRGRVKAAAFRSRRAARG
;
A
#
# COMPACT_ATOMS: atom_id res chain seq x y z
N MET A 1 -3.42 3.50 -3.82
CA MET A 1 -2.02 3.66 -4.27
C MET A 1 -1.02 3.03 -3.30
N ALA A 2 -0.86 3.46 -2.03
CA ALA A 2 0.08 2.81 -1.10
C ALA A 2 -0.03 1.28 -1.07
N VAL A 3 -1.25 0.74 -1.08
CA VAL A 3 -1.52 -0.70 -1.14
C VAL A 3 -0.94 -1.36 -2.40
N SER A 4 -1.09 -0.74 -3.57
CA SER A 4 -0.54 -1.27 -4.83
C SER A 4 0.98 -1.30 -4.78
N LEU A 5 1.62 -0.16 -4.42
CA LEU A 5 3.07 -0.07 -4.28
C LEU A 5 3.61 -1.14 -3.33
N VAL A 6 3.02 -1.29 -2.14
CA VAL A 6 3.44 -2.32 -1.18
C VAL A 6 3.27 -3.72 -1.75
N ASN A 7 2.09 -4.01 -2.31
CA ASN A 7 1.77 -5.35 -2.76
C ASN A 7 2.55 -5.80 -4.00
N ASP A 8 2.96 -4.86 -4.85
CA ASP A 8 3.63 -5.18 -6.11
C ASP A 8 5.16 -5.00 -6.04
N LEU A 9 5.65 -4.19 -5.10
CA LEU A 9 7.09 -3.88 -4.99
C LEU A 9 7.78 -4.48 -3.75
N THR A 10 7.10 -5.34 -2.96
CA THR A 10 7.72 -6.02 -1.82
C THR A 10 7.61 -7.54 -1.94
N ASP A 11 8.66 -8.24 -1.56
CA ASP A 11 8.68 -9.70 -1.49
C ASP A 11 7.69 -10.22 -0.46
N GLY A 12 7.38 -11.53 -0.51
CA GLY A 12 6.55 -12.20 0.48
C GLY A 12 5.69 -13.30 -0.10
N ALA A 13 4.40 -13.33 0.23
CA ALA A 13 3.46 -14.33 -0.26
C ALA A 13 2.16 -13.68 -0.79
N ARG A 14 1.67 -14.17 -1.92
CA ARG A 14 0.42 -13.70 -2.54
C ARG A 14 -0.48 -14.89 -2.87
N GLN A 15 -1.68 -14.90 -2.32
CA GLN A 15 -2.71 -15.91 -2.63
C GLN A 15 -2.23 -17.37 -2.49
N GLY A 16 -1.38 -17.65 -1.49
CA GLY A 16 -0.88 -18.99 -1.18
C GLY A 16 0.43 -19.38 -1.86
N ARG A 17 1.04 -18.49 -2.62
CA ARG A 17 2.30 -18.72 -3.34
C ARG A 17 3.36 -17.72 -2.91
N PRO A 18 4.65 -18.09 -2.91
CA PRO A 18 5.73 -17.11 -2.79
C PRO A 18 5.59 -16.03 -3.86
N TYR A 19 5.92 -14.81 -3.51
CA TYR A 19 5.94 -13.68 -4.41
C TYR A 19 7.27 -12.94 -4.29
N THR A 20 7.97 -12.82 -5.40
CA THR A 20 9.21 -12.05 -5.51
C THR A 20 8.91 -10.77 -6.29
N ALA A 21 9.18 -9.63 -5.68
CA ALA A 21 9.01 -8.33 -6.31
C ALA A 21 9.94 -8.17 -7.53
N PRO A 22 9.48 -7.50 -8.59
CA PRO A 22 10.33 -7.17 -9.73
C PRO A 22 11.57 -6.37 -9.33
N ARG A 23 12.71 -6.64 -10.00
CA ARG A 23 14.00 -6.01 -9.76
C ARG A 23 14.70 -5.72 -11.08
N GLY A 24 15.76 -4.89 -11.05
CA GLY A 24 16.53 -4.51 -12.25
C GLY A 24 15.63 -3.92 -13.32
N ASP A 25 15.80 -4.33 -14.56
CA ASP A 25 15.11 -3.76 -15.72
C ASP A 25 13.58 -3.92 -15.70
N ARG A 26 13.05 -4.82 -14.87
CA ARG A 26 11.59 -5.01 -14.70
C ARG A 26 10.97 -4.07 -13.65
N LEU A 27 11.80 -3.43 -12.83
CA LEU A 27 11.29 -2.59 -11.74
C LEU A 27 10.59 -1.32 -12.23
N PRO A 28 11.09 -0.56 -13.23
CA PRO A 28 10.41 0.62 -13.76
C PRO A 28 8.99 0.34 -14.26
N LEU A 29 8.80 -0.74 -15.01
CA LEU A 29 7.49 -1.15 -15.50
C LEU A 29 6.56 -1.53 -14.34
N ALA A 30 7.05 -2.30 -13.36
CA ALA A 30 6.26 -2.68 -12.21
C ALA A 30 5.81 -1.48 -11.36
N VAL A 31 6.66 -0.47 -11.23
CA VAL A 31 6.29 0.80 -10.60
C VAL A 31 5.24 1.54 -11.41
N HIS A 32 5.43 1.64 -12.73
CA HIS A 32 4.45 2.26 -13.63
C HIS A 32 3.06 1.63 -13.46
N ASP A 33 2.99 0.30 -13.42
CA ASP A 33 1.73 -0.45 -13.29
C ASP A 33 1.10 -0.34 -11.90
N ALA A 34 1.91 -0.14 -10.85
CA ALA A 34 1.44 0.03 -9.47
C ALA A 34 0.89 1.43 -9.19
N LEU A 35 1.23 2.43 -10.02
CA LEU A 35 0.73 3.80 -9.91
C LEU A 35 -0.65 3.93 -10.59
N PRO A 36 -1.48 4.92 -10.16
CA PRO A 36 -2.76 5.19 -10.82
C PRO A 36 -2.57 5.44 -12.32
N PRO A 37 -3.50 5.02 -13.19
CA PRO A 37 -3.41 5.29 -14.62
C PRO A 37 -3.28 6.80 -14.90
N ALA A 38 -2.35 7.16 -15.79
CA ALA A 38 -2.20 8.51 -16.31
C ALA A 38 -1.80 8.39 -17.78
N PRO A 39 -2.66 8.85 -18.74
CA PRO A 39 -2.42 8.67 -20.17
C PRO A 39 -1.08 9.21 -20.66
N ASP A 40 -0.65 10.34 -20.10
CA ASP A 40 0.56 11.05 -20.51
C ASP A 40 1.76 10.82 -19.59
N ARG A 41 1.70 9.78 -18.73
CA ARG A 41 2.84 9.50 -17.85
C ARG A 41 4.03 9.02 -18.66
N ALA A 42 5.14 9.75 -18.54
CA ALA A 42 6.44 9.32 -19.07
C ALA A 42 6.88 7.98 -18.45
N ALA A 43 7.77 7.27 -19.12
CA ALA A 43 8.40 6.08 -18.57
C ALA A 43 9.05 6.40 -17.21
N VAL A 44 8.93 5.44 -16.27
CA VAL A 44 9.54 5.61 -14.96
C VAL A 44 11.03 5.35 -15.05
N GLU A 45 11.83 6.35 -14.70
CA GLU A 45 13.28 6.22 -14.66
C GLU A 45 13.73 5.20 -13.59
N PRO A 46 14.80 4.43 -13.84
CA PRO A 46 15.28 3.40 -12.91
C PRO A 46 15.54 3.91 -11.48
N GLU A 47 16.06 5.13 -11.35
CA GLU A 47 16.33 5.75 -10.05
C GLU A 47 15.03 5.98 -9.26
N HIS A 48 14.02 6.56 -9.90
CA HIS A 48 12.70 6.77 -9.27
C HIS A 48 12.04 5.44 -8.92
N ALA A 49 12.21 4.42 -9.74
CA ALA A 49 11.68 3.09 -9.46
C ALA A 49 12.32 2.47 -8.20
N ILE A 50 13.64 2.59 -8.05
CA ILE A 50 14.37 2.13 -6.86
C ILE A 50 13.91 2.89 -5.62
N GLN A 51 13.75 4.20 -5.71
CA GLN A 51 13.29 5.02 -4.58
C GLN A 51 11.86 4.65 -4.15
N LEU A 52 10.95 4.42 -5.10
CA LEU A 52 9.58 3.99 -4.81
C LEU A 52 9.52 2.57 -4.24
N ALA A 53 10.37 1.66 -4.69
CA ALA A 53 10.48 0.33 -4.09
C ALA A 53 10.96 0.40 -2.62
N ARG A 54 11.92 1.28 -2.29
CA ARG A 54 12.34 1.54 -0.91
C ARG A 54 11.22 2.18 -0.08
N ALA A 55 10.47 3.11 -0.66
CA ALA A 55 9.31 3.70 -0.01
C ALA A 55 8.22 2.65 0.27
N ALA A 56 7.97 1.72 -0.66
CA ALA A 56 7.03 0.62 -0.49
C ALA A 56 7.41 -0.29 0.71
N GLN A 57 8.69 -0.57 0.92
CA GLN A 57 9.16 -1.31 2.10
C GLN A 57 8.87 -0.57 3.41
N ARG A 58 9.06 0.74 3.45
CA ARG A 58 8.74 1.56 4.63
C ARG A 58 7.22 1.60 4.88
N MET A 59 6.41 1.77 3.83
CA MET A 59 4.95 1.69 3.93
C MET A 59 4.48 0.33 4.44
N ARG A 60 5.11 -0.77 3.97
CA ARG A 60 4.82 -2.11 4.46
C ARG A 60 5.00 -2.22 5.96
N ALA A 61 6.12 -1.71 6.49
CA ALA A 61 6.38 -1.70 7.93
C ALA A 61 5.29 -0.94 8.72
N VAL A 62 4.71 0.12 8.14
CA VAL A 62 3.57 0.84 8.74
C VAL A 62 2.34 -0.07 8.84
N PHE A 63 1.96 -0.74 7.75
CA PHE A 63 0.83 -1.68 7.77
C PHE A 63 1.03 -2.81 8.78
N GLU A 64 2.22 -3.40 8.83
CA GLU A 64 2.57 -4.48 9.78
C GLU A 64 2.55 -3.99 11.24
N ALA A 65 3.00 -2.77 11.50
CA ALA A 65 2.95 -2.18 12.83
C ALA A 65 1.50 -1.96 13.29
N VAL A 66 0.66 -1.39 12.42
CA VAL A 66 -0.78 -1.19 12.72
C VAL A 66 -1.48 -2.53 12.93
N ASP A 67 -1.30 -3.50 12.03
CA ASP A 67 -1.92 -4.83 12.11
C ASP A 67 -1.55 -5.58 13.40
N SER A 68 -0.36 -5.31 13.93
CA SER A 68 0.14 -5.85 15.21
C SER A 68 -0.23 -5.00 16.44
N GLY A 69 -1.06 -3.96 16.29
CA GLY A 69 -1.45 -3.07 17.39
C GLY A 69 -0.38 -2.08 17.86
N ARG A 70 0.75 -1.96 17.15
CA ARG A 70 1.88 -1.08 17.50
C ARG A 70 1.71 0.30 16.85
N THR A 71 0.62 1.00 17.19
CA THR A 71 0.24 2.27 16.54
C THR A 71 1.29 3.36 16.72
N ASP A 72 1.93 3.45 17.89
CA ASP A 72 3.00 4.45 18.11
C ASP A 72 4.18 4.22 17.16
N GLN A 73 4.61 2.98 16.98
CA GLN A 73 5.65 2.64 16.01
C GLN A 73 5.23 2.99 14.57
N ALA A 74 3.97 2.74 14.20
CA ALA A 74 3.45 3.11 12.90
C ALA A 74 3.51 4.63 12.69
N ALA A 75 3.12 5.41 13.70
CA ALA A 75 3.17 6.86 13.67
C ALA A 75 4.61 7.39 13.53
N GLU A 76 5.57 6.81 14.24
CA GLU A 76 6.99 7.16 14.12
C GLU A 76 7.52 6.89 12.70
N LEU A 77 7.20 5.71 12.13
CA LEU A 77 7.58 5.37 10.75
C LEU A 77 7.00 6.36 9.74
N VAL A 78 5.72 6.72 9.88
CA VAL A 78 5.07 7.71 9.03
C VAL A 78 5.71 9.09 9.19
N ASN A 79 6.01 9.53 10.41
CA ASN A 79 6.68 10.78 10.67
C ASN A 79 8.08 10.85 10.03
N VAL A 80 8.82 9.73 10.03
CA VAL A 80 10.09 9.64 9.29
C VAL A 80 9.85 9.82 7.78
N MET A 81 8.83 9.16 7.23
CA MET A 81 8.50 9.29 5.79
C MET A 81 8.10 10.72 5.43
N LEU A 82 7.27 11.39 6.23
CA LEU A 82 6.87 12.79 6.03
C LEU A 82 8.08 13.72 6.01
N ARG A 83 8.98 13.60 6.99
CA ARG A 83 10.21 14.41 7.05
C ARG A 83 11.14 14.14 5.88
N THR A 84 11.35 12.86 5.53
CA THR A 84 12.27 12.47 4.45
C THR A 84 11.79 12.94 3.08
N THR A 85 10.48 12.97 2.85
CA THR A 85 9.89 13.43 1.59
C THR A 85 9.64 14.93 1.55
N GLY A 86 9.74 15.63 2.69
CA GLY A 86 9.35 17.03 2.79
C GLY A 86 7.88 17.26 2.46
N ALA A 87 7.00 16.31 2.83
CA ALA A 87 5.58 16.37 2.51
C ALA A 87 4.94 17.64 3.05
N ARG A 88 4.29 18.38 2.17
CA ARG A 88 3.58 19.64 2.49
C ARG A 88 2.22 19.69 1.79
N PRO A 89 1.17 20.18 2.45
CA PRO A 89 -0.12 20.40 1.79
C PRO A 89 -0.02 21.60 0.84
N GLN A 90 -0.69 21.51 -0.30
CA GLN A 90 -0.84 22.58 -1.27
C GLN A 90 -2.24 22.50 -1.88
N LEU A 91 -2.83 23.65 -2.16
CA LEU A 91 -4.05 23.73 -2.94
C LEU A 91 -3.69 23.82 -4.42
N ASP A 92 -4.11 22.81 -5.18
CA ASP A 92 -3.94 22.79 -6.63
C ASP A 92 -5.30 22.83 -7.32
N ARG A 93 -5.31 23.36 -8.53
CA ARG A 93 -6.50 23.41 -9.38
C ARG A 93 -6.16 22.91 -10.77
N VAL A 94 -6.85 21.88 -11.20
CA VAL A 94 -6.90 21.49 -12.61
C VAL A 94 -8.01 22.28 -13.29
N ASP A 95 -7.79 22.69 -14.54
CA ASP A 95 -8.76 23.49 -15.29
C ASP A 95 -10.14 22.80 -15.33
N GLY A 96 -11.17 23.52 -14.91
CA GLY A 96 -12.54 23.01 -14.82
C GLY A 96 -12.89 22.28 -13.53
N GLU A 97 -11.92 21.98 -12.66
CA GLU A 97 -12.14 21.31 -11.37
C GLU A 97 -12.10 22.29 -10.19
N PRO A 98 -12.74 21.99 -9.05
CA PRO A 98 -12.60 22.77 -7.83
C PRO A 98 -11.17 22.64 -7.26
N TRP A 99 -10.79 23.59 -6.41
CA TRP A 99 -9.55 23.52 -5.64
C TRP A 99 -9.50 22.23 -4.83
N GLN A 100 -8.37 21.52 -4.90
CA GLN A 100 -8.13 20.26 -4.19
C GLN A 100 -6.85 20.36 -3.37
N VAL A 101 -6.84 19.73 -2.19
CA VAL A 101 -5.62 19.61 -1.40
C VAL A 101 -4.78 18.46 -1.97
N HIS A 102 -3.60 18.80 -2.44
CA HIS A 102 -2.58 17.86 -2.83
C HIS A 102 -1.42 17.88 -1.84
N PHE A 103 -0.61 16.85 -1.85
CA PHE A 103 0.56 16.74 -0.97
C PHE A 103 1.80 16.59 -1.83
N HIS A 104 2.57 17.67 -1.89
CA HIS A 104 3.82 17.75 -2.64
C HIS A 104 5.00 17.33 -1.77
N GLY A 105 6.06 16.86 -2.41
CA GLY A 105 7.32 16.56 -1.75
C GLY A 105 8.26 17.77 -1.71
N ALA A 106 9.50 17.53 -1.30
CA ALA A 106 10.54 18.55 -1.28
C ALA A 106 10.93 19.03 -2.69
N ASP A 107 10.74 18.16 -3.68
CA ASP A 107 10.93 18.44 -5.10
C ASP A 107 9.79 17.83 -5.94
N ASP A 108 9.76 18.13 -7.25
CA ASP A 108 8.73 17.67 -8.18
C ASP A 108 9.06 16.30 -8.80
N SER A 109 10.04 15.57 -8.26
CA SER A 109 10.37 14.24 -8.77
C SER A 109 9.24 13.25 -8.53
N LEU A 110 9.05 12.33 -9.47
CA LEU A 110 8.00 11.32 -9.41
C LEU A 110 8.05 10.52 -8.11
N SER A 111 9.23 10.09 -7.68
CA SER A 111 9.38 9.27 -6.49
C SER A 111 9.10 10.02 -5.19
N VAL A 112 9.53 11.28 -5.09
CA VAL A 112 9.32 12.11 -3.89
C VAL A 112 7.84 12.49 -3.79
N GLY A 113 7.21 12.96 -4.87
CA GLY A 113 5.80 13.32 -4.88
C GLY A 113 4.89 12.15 -4.49
N TRP A 114 5.06 10.98 -5.11
CA TRP A 114 4.27 9.79 -4.75
C TRP A 114 4.53 9.28 -3.34
N SER A 115 5.77 9.34 -2.87
CA SER A 115 6.11 8.95 -1.49
C SER A 115 5.50 9.92 -0.47
N ALA A 116 5.51 11.23 -0.74
CA ALA A 116 4.89 12.26 0.10
C ALA A 116 3.38 12.07 0.20
N GLY A 117 2.71 11.86 -0.94
CA GLY A 117 1.27 11.59 -0.97
C GLY A 117 0.88 10.32 -0.20
N CYS A 118 1.66 9.24 -0.34
CA CYS A 118 1.44 8.01 0.42
C CYS A 118 1.67 8.21 1.92
N ALA A 119 2.76 8.88 2.32
CA ALA A 119 3.06 9.16 3.72
C ALA A 119 1.95 9.97 4.37
N THR A 120 1.45 11.00 3.67
CA THR A 120 0.35 11.82 4.16
C THR A 120 -0.96 11.04 4.28
N ALA A 121 -1.29 10.21 3.28
CA ALA A 121 -2.49 9.37 3.35
C ALA A 121 -2.44 8.40 4.55
N LEU A 122 -1.27 7.83 4.86
CA LEU A 122 -1.07 6.99 6.04
C LEU A 122 -1.15 7.80 7.34
N ALA A 123 -0.59 9.02 7.37
CA ALA A 123 -0.69 9.93 8.52
C ALA A 123 -2.15 10.28 8.82
N LEU A 124 -2.92 10.64 7.79
CA LEU A 124 -4.34 10.93 7.92
C LEU A 124 -5.13 9.71 8.42
N ALA A 125 -4.83 8.52 7.89
CA ALA A 125 -5.50 7.28 8.34
C ALA A 125 -5.23 7.01 9.82
N ILE A 126 -4.00 7.15 10.28
CA ILE A 126 -3.63 6.92 11.70
C ILE A 126 -4.22 8.02 12.59
N GLY A 127 -4.08 9.29 12.18
CA GLY A 127 -4.52 10.44 12.98
C GLY A 127 -6.04 10.65 13.05
N SER A 128 -6.82 10.06 12.12
CA SER A 128 -8.28 10.17 12.10
C SER A 128 -9.02 8.91 12.59
N ASN A 129 -8.40 8.09 13.42
CA ASN A 129 -8.96 6.83 13.94
C ASN A 129 -9.29 5.79 12.84
N LEU A 130 -8.71 5.91 11.66
CA LEU A 130 -8.85 4.92 10.59
C LEU A 130 -7.69 3.91 10.56
N ALA A 131 -6.80 3.94 11.56
CA ALA A 131 -5.70 3.00 11.67
C ALA A 131 -6.20 1.54 11.62
N GLY A 132 -7.26 1.20 12.34
CA GLY A 132 -7.87 -0.12 12.33
C GLY A 132 -8.43 -0.59 10.97
N ARG A 133 -8.38 0.27 9.94
CA ARG A 133 -8.71 -0.10 8.55
C ARG A 133 -7.50 -0.50 7.72
N LEU A 134 -6.29 -0.28 8.25
CA LEU A 134 -5.05 -0.75 7.62
C LEU A 134 -4.76 -2.16 8.13
N GLY A 135 -4.58 -3.12 7.24
CA GLY A 135 -4.35 -4.50 7.67
C GLY A 135 -3.47 -5.32 6.74
N VAL A 136 -3.02 -6.45 7.26
CA VAL A 136 -2.32 -7.51 6.52
C VAL A 136 -3.27 -8.68 6.32
N CYS A 137 -3.22 -9.34 5.18
CA CYS A 137 -4.12 -10.43 4.82
C CYS A 137 -3.94 -11.64 5.74
N THR A 138 -5.04 -12.08 6.39
CA THR A 138 -5.03 -13.23 7.31
C THR A 138 -5.13 -14.59 6.61
N ALA A 139 -5.24 -14.63 5.26
CA ALA A 139 -5.28 -15.90 4.52
C ALA A 139 -3.93 -16.62 4.61
N PRO A 140 -3.90 -17.95 4.85
CA PRO A 140 -2.66 -18.72 4.92
C PRO A 140 -1.76 -18.48 3.71
N ARG A 141 -0.47 -18.21 3.96
CA ARG A 141 0.54 -17.89 2.93
C ARG A 141 0.10 -16.71 2.05
N CYS A 142 -0.34 -15.61 2.69
CA CYS A 142 -0.56 -14.33 2.05
C CYS A 142 -0.27 -13.23 3.07
N ASP A 143 0.59 -12.30 2.70
CA ASP A 143 1.01 -11.17 3.53
C ASP A 143 0.75 -9.81 2.83
N ARG A 144 -0.13 -9.82 1.82
CA ARG A 144 -0.49 -8.60 1.10
C ARG A 144 -1.32 -7.69 2.00
N VAL A 145 -1.03 -6.40 1.91
CA VAL A 145 -1.71 -5.39 2.71
C VAL A 145 -3.03 -4.96 2.05
N TYR A 146 -3.93 -4.38 2.84
CA TYR A 146 -5.18 -3.81 2.35
C TYR A 146 -5.62 -2.62 3.20
N VAL A 147 -6.53 -1.83 2.63
CA VAL A 147 -7.34 -0.85 3.38
C VAL A 147 -8.77 -1.37 3.40
N ASP A 148 -9.38 -1.38 4.58
CA ASP A 148 -10.77 -1.77 4.74
C ASP A 148 -11.71 -0.60 4.47
N ASN A 149 -12.29 -0.58 3.28
CA ASN A 149 -13.29 0.39 2.86
C ASN A 149 -14.72 -0.09 3.16
N SER A 150 -14.90 -1.23 3.85
CA SER A 150 -16.23 -1.72 4.20
C SER A 150 -16.88 -0.84 5.28
N ARG A 151 -18.22 -0.81 5.29
CA ARG A 151 -19.00 0.02 6.23
C ARG A 151 -18.64 -0.28 7.69
N ASN A 152 -18.44 -1.55 8.04
CA ASN A 152 -18.30 -2.02 9.41
C ASN A 152 -16.86 -2.44 9.79
N ALA A 153 -15.86 -2.10 8.98
CA ALA A 153 -14.45 -2.45 9.20
C ALA A 153 -14.24 -3.97 9.47
N VAL A 154 -14.82 -4.82 8.64
CA VAL A 154 -14.82 -6.30 8.82
C VAL A 154 -13.96 -7.05 7.81
N ARG A 155 -13.14 -6.35 7.03
CA ARG A 155 -12.28 -6.96 6.02
C ARG A 155 -11.06 -7.59 6.69
N HIS A 156 -10.79 -8.86 6.37
CA HIS A 156 -9.62 -9.62 6.84
C HIS A 156 -8.73 -10.12 5.68
N PHE A 157 -9.12 -9.90 4.44
CA PHE A 157 -8.42 -10.43 3.27
C PHE A 157 -8.13 -9.33 2.26
N CYS A 158 -6.95 -9.40 1.65
CA CYS A 158 -6.53 -8.43 0.64
C CYS A 158 -7.38 -8.53 -0.66
N SER A 159 -7.98 -9.69 -0.93
CA SER A 159 -8.75 -9.93 -2.16
C SER A 159 -9.83 -10.99 -1.97
N ASP A 160 -10.80 -11.04 -2.90
CA ASP A 160 -11.83 -12.08 -2.95
C ASP A 160 -11.24 -13.46 -3.20
N ALA A 161 -10.13 -13.56 -3.92
CA ALA A 161 -9.41 -14.81 -4.12
C ALA A 161 -8.92 -15.40 -2.79
N CYS A 162 -8.37 -14.57 -1.88
CA CYS A 162 -7.96 -15.01 -0.56
C CYS A 162 -9.16 -15.43 0.30
N ARG A 163 -10.25 -14.67 0.27
CA ARG A 163 -11.50 -15.01 0.96
C ARG A 163 -12.06 -16.35 0.47
N GLY A 164 -12.08 -16.57 -0.86
CA GLY A 164 -12.54 -17.82 -1.47
C GLY A 164 -11.68 -19.03 -1.08
N ARG A 165 -10.34 -18.85 -1.07
CA ARG A 165 -9.39 -19.89 -0.63
C ARG A 165 -9.66 -20.35 0.80
N VAL A 166 -9.85 -19.41 1.73
CA VAL A 166 -10.12 -19.74 3.15
C VAL A 166 -11.46 -20.46 3.29
N LYS A 167 -12.53 -19.96 2.61
CA LYS A 167 -13.84 -20.63 2.61
C LYS A 167 -13.77 -22.05 2.06
N ALA A 168 -13.08 -22.26 0.94
CA ALA A 168 -12.91 -23.58 0.33
C ALA A 168 -12.10 -24.54 1.22
N ALA A 169 -11.06 -24.05 1.91
CA ALA A 169 -10.30 -24.85 2.87
C ALA A 169 -11.17 -25.31 4.04
N ALA A 170 -11.93 -24.37 4.65
CA ALA A 170 -12.84 -24.68 5.75
C ALA A 170 -13.96 -25.66 5.34
N PHE A 171 -14.46 -25.57 4.10
CA PHE A 171 -15.44 -26.53 3.58
C PHE A 171 -14.84 -27.94 3.46
N ARG A 172 -13.63 -28.07 2.90
CA ARG A 172 -12.94 -29.36 2.77
C ARG A 172 -12.68 -30.01 4.13
N SER A 173 -12.20 -29.22 5.12
CA SER A 173 -11.94 -29.74 6.47
C SER A 173 -13.21 -30.26 7.14
N ARG A 174 -14.35 -29.53 7.01
CA ARG A 174 -15.62 -29.98 7.57
C ARG A 174 -16.14 -31.27 6.89
N ARG A 175 -15.90 -31.41 5.58
CA ARG A 175 -16.30 -32.62 4.87
C ARG A 175 -15.46 -33.82 5.26
N ALA A 176 -14.14 -33.66 5.42
CA ALA A 176 -13.23 -34.71 5.89
C ALA A 176 -13.50 -35.17 7.32
N ALA A 177 -14.04 -34.29 8.19
CA ALA A 177 -14.39 -34.62 9.57
C ALA A 177 -15.76 -35.35 9.71
N ARG A 178 -16.52 -35.51 8.63
CA ARG A 178 -17.86 -36.15 8.62
C ARG A 178 -17.87 -37.49 7.90
N GLY A 179 -16.80 -37.87 7.24
CA GLY A 179 -16.62 -39.16 6.59
C GLY A 179 -15.60 -40.01 7.31
#